data_440c713573053c8008a5d9f891befdfd
#
_entry.id   440c713573053c8008a5d9f891befdfd
#
_cell.length_a   1.000
_cell.length_b   1.000
_cell.length_c   1.000
_cell.angle_alpha   90.00
_cell.angle_beta   90.00
_cell.angle_gamma   90.00
#
_symmetry.space_group_name_H-M   'P 1'
#
loop_
_entity.id
_entity.type
_entity.pdbx_description
1 polymer ?
#
loop_
_entity_poly.entity_id
_entity_poly.type
_entity_poly.pdbx_seq_one_letter_code
_entity_poly.pdbx_strand_id
1 'polypeptide(L)'
;MGSQLFDNAPYLAALEVVLGLVREVRRRFGHTVAELNLGGGFGVTYTDEARPPYAYFLDPLMARLEAFCQDEGMTRPAVVIEPGRSIVAEAGLSLYTVGSIKDIRGVRKYVSVDGGMTDNIRPSLYGAVYRGLLANRAEEASTDTATICGKCCESGDILIRDARIPPARPGDLLAVFSTGAYGFSMASNYNSSPIPAVVLVKEGRSELIVRRQSYADLLATAVIPESLQCARDAH
;
A
#
# COMPACT_ATOMS: atom_id res chain seq x y z
N MET A 1 -14.10 -9.86 -7.14
CA MET A 1 -13.28 -9.39 -8.27
C MET A 1 -11.80 -9.61 -7.96
N GLY A 2 -11.01 -8.68 -7.72
CA GLY A 2 -9.59 -8.80 -7.46
C GLY A 2 -9.02 -7.46 -6.96
N SER A 3 -7.70 -7.34 -7.01
CA SER A 3 -6.99 -6.12 -6.62
C SER A 3 -5.92 -5.83 -7.66
N GLN A 4 -5.57 -4.56 -7.85
CA GLN A 4 -4.58 -4.10 -8.83
C GLN A 4 -4.99 -4.49 -10.27
N LEU A 5 -6.23 -4.19 -10.63
CA LEU A 5 -6.82 -4.50 -11.93
C LEU A 5 -6.62 -3.32 -12.89
N PHE A 6 -6.15 -3.62 -14.10
CA PHE A 6 -5.94 -2.66 -15.18
C PHE A 6 -6.87 -2.90 -16.38
N ASP A 7 -7.66 -3.98 -16.34
CA ASP A 7 -8.63 -4.33 -17.35
C ASP A 7 -10.06 -4.27 -16.79
N ASN A 8 -11.02 -3.90 -17.60
CA ASN A 8 -12.43 -3.83 -17.20
C ASN A 8 -13.16 -5.17 -17.34
N ALA A 9 -12.62 -6.17 -18.05
CA ALA A 9 -13.27 -7.46 -18.26
C ALA A 9 -13.66 -8.18 -16.94
N PRO A 10 -12.81 -8.22 -15.88
CA PRO A 10 -13.20 -8.82 -14.61
C PRO A 10 -14.39 -8.11 -13.93
N TYR A 11 -14.50 -6.80 -14.11
CA TYR A 11 -15.63 -6.03 -13.58
C TYR A 11 -16.93 -6.34 -14.32
N LEU A 12 -16.88 -6.41 -15.66
CA LEU A 12 -18.03 -6.78 -16.49
C LEU A 12 -18.50 -8.21 -16.17
N ALA A 13 -17.58 -9.15 -16.05
CA ALA A 13 -17.91 -10.53 -15.66
C ALA A 13 -18.58 -10.60 -14.27
N ALA A 14 -18.08 -9.85 -13.29
CA ALA A 14 -18.69 -9.76 -11.98
C ALA A 14 -20.08 -9.11 -12.03
N LEU A 15 -20.23 -8.05 -12.82
CA LEU A 15 -21.53 -7.39 -13.02
C LEU A 15 -22.58 -8.37 -13.55
N GLU A 16 -22.26 -9.21 -14.55
CA GLU A 16 -23.20 -10.22 -15.07
C GLU A 16 -23.71 -11.16 -13.97
N VAL A 17 -22.84 -11.61 -13.08
CA VAL A 17 -23.24 -12.44 -11.93
C VAL A 17 -24.19 -11.69 -11.00
N VAL A 18 -23.88 -10.43 -10.71
CA VAL A 18 -24.73 -9.58 -9.85
C VAL A 18 -26.08 -9.30 -10.51
N LEU A 19 -26.10 -8.99 -11.81
CA LEU A 19 -27.36 -8.78 -12.55
C LEU A 19 -28.23 -10.04 -12.59
N GLY A 20 -27.61 -11.22 -12.71
CA GLY A 20 -28.32 -12.49 -12.57
C GLY A 20 -29.01 -12.63 -11.20
N LEU A 21 -28.29 -12.26 -10.12
CA LEU A 21 -28.87 -12.26 -8.77
C LEU A 21 -30.01 -11.23 -8.63
N VAL A 22 -29.85 -10.01 -9.16
CA VAL A 22 -30.90 -8.97 -9.13
C VAL A 22 -32.17 -9.47 -9.81
N ARG A 23 -32.05 -10.10 -10.98
CA ARG A 23 -33.17 -10.72 -11.70
C ARG A 23 -33.86 -11.78 -10.84
N GLU A 24 -33.10 -12.66 -10.20
CA GLU A 24 -33.61 -13.74 -9.37
C GLU A 24 -34.34 -13.22 -8.13
N VAL A 25 -33.80 -12.22 -7.45
CA VAL A 25 -34.42 -11.55 -6.28
C VAL A 25 -35.75 -10.93 -6.70
N ARG A 26 -35.80 -10.23 -7.84
CA ARG A 26 -37.02 -9.63 -8.35
C ARG A 26 -38.08 -10.68 -8.68
N ARG A 27 -37.67 -11.76 -9.37
CA ARG A 27 -38.57 -12.83 -9.78
C ARG A 27 -39.18 -13.59 -8.58
N ARG A 28 -38.36 -13.89 -7.55
CA ARG A 28 -38.80 -14.68 -6.40
C ARG A 28 -39.55 -13.87 -5.35
N PHE A 29 -39.12 -12.66 -5.12
CA PHE A 29 -39.57 -11.85 -3.97
C PHE A 29 -40.29 -10.57 -4.37
N GLY A 30 -40.40 -10.24 -5.64
CA GLY A 30 -40.96 -8.97 -6.12
C GLY A 30 -40.17 -7.75 -5.65
N HIS A 31 -38.95 -7.94 -5.15
CA HIS A 31 -38.14 -6.87 -4.59
C HIS A 31 -37.26 -6.21 -5.68
N THR A 32 -37.27 -4.87 -5.72
CA THR A 32 -36.40 -4.08 -6.59
C THR A 32 -35.21 -3.58 -5.79
N VAL A 33 -34.00 -3.92 -6.24
CA VAL A 33 -32.75 -3.50 -5.61
C VAL A 33 -32.55 -1.99 -5.81
N ALA A 34 -32.33 -1.26 -4.72
CA ALA A 34 -32.15 0.19 -4.76
C ALA A 34 -30.69 0.59 -4.99
N GLU A 35 -29.74 -0.26 -4.61
CA GLU A 35 -28.30 0.03 -4.68
C GLU A 35 -27.51 -1.23 -5.09
N LEU A 36 -26.49 -1.04 -5.94
CA LEU A 36 -25.51 -2.05 -6.29
C LEU A 36 -24.11 -1.55 -5.93
N ASN A 37 -23.45 -2.27 -5.06
CA ASN A 37 -22.04 -2.05 -4.76
C ASN A 37 -21.19 -2.94 -5.67
N LEU A 38 -20.39 -2.32 -6.53
CA LEU A 38 -19.53 -2.99 -7.50
C LEU A 38 -18.09 -3.17 -6.97
N GLY A 39 -17.86 -2.83 -5.69
CA GLY A 39 -16.57 -2.97 -5.02
C GLY A 39 -15.49 -2.02 -5.54
N GLY A 40 -14.24 -2.41 -5.34
CA GLY A 40 -13.05 -1.64 -5.72
C GLY A 40 -12.09 -2.46 -6.56
N GLY A 41 -10.79 -2.35 -6.28
CA GLY A 41 -9.75 -3.14 -6.95
C GLY A 41 -9.03 -2.43 -8.08
N PHE A 42 -9.34 -1.16 -8.35
CA PHE A 42 -8.70 -0.34 -9.38
C PHE A 42 -7.17 -0.28 -9.17
N GLY A 43 -6.42 -0.55 -10.24
CA GLY A 43 -4.97 -0.53 -10.24
C GLY A 43 -4.38 0.86 -10.07
N VAL A 44 -3.14 0.92 -9.57
CA VAL A 44 -2.32 2.12 -9.46
C VAL A 44 -0.93 1.85 -10.00
N THR A 45 -0.20 2.91 -10.34
CA THR A 45 1.18 2.82 -10.81
C THR A 45 2.12 2.60 -9.63
N TYR A 46 2.80 1.45 -9.61
CA TYR A 46 3.91 1.18 -8.68
C TYR A 46 5.27 1.30 -9.37
N THR A 47 5.33 0.94 -10.63
CA THR A 47 6.54 1.01 -11.47
C THR A 47 6.25 1.75 -12.77
N ASP A 48 5.93 1.06 -13.85
CA ASP A 48 5.74 1.63 -15.19
C ASP A 48 4.34 1.34 -15.74
N GLU A 49 3.44 0.83 -14.92
CA GLU A 49 2.06 0.54 -15.34
C GLU A 49 1.32 1.82 -15.71
N ALA A 50 0.67 1.83 -16.86
CA ALA A 50 -0.24 2.90 -17.23
C ALA A 50 -1.59 2.69 -16.56
N ARG A 51 -1.93 3.54 -15.59
CA ARG A 51 -3.23 3.49 -14.91
C ARG A 51 -4.33 4.02 -15.82
N PRO A 52 -5.36 3.19 -16.18
CA PRO A 52 -6.52 3.71 -16.88
C PRO A 52 -7.34 4.67 -16.01
N PRO A 53 -8.02 5.67 -16.59
CA PRO A 53 -8.94 6.53 -15.85
C PRO A 53 -10.16 5.74 -15.37
N TYR A 54 -10.84 6.21 -14.33
CA TYR A 54 -12.05 5.55 -13.82
C TYR A 54 -13.13 5.35 -14.89
N ALA A 55 -13.28 6.28 -15.83
CA ALA A 55 -14.23 6.17 -16.93
C ALA A 55 -14.03 4.89 -17.76
N TYR A 56 -12.77 4.48 -17.98
CA TYR A 56 -12.47 3.21 -18.68
C TYR A 56 -13.12 1.99 -18.02
N PHE A 57 -13.18 1.98 -16.70
CA PHE A 57 -13.81 0.90 -15.94
C PHE A 57 -15.33 1.09 -15.83
N LEU A 58 -15.77 2.31 -15.54
CA LEU A 58 -17.15 2.58 -15.16
C LEU A 58 -18.10 2.75 -16.33
N ASP A 59 -17.69 3.37 -17.43
CA ASP A 59 -18.59 3.63 -18.56
C ASP A 59 -19.17 2.35 -19.16
N PRO A 60 -18.40 1.28 -19.41
CA PRO A 60 -18.98 0.02 -19.89
C PRO A 60 -19.91 -0.66 -18.87
N LEU A 61 -19.60 -0.55 -17.57
CA LEU A 61 -20.44 -1.09 -16.50
C LEU A 61 -21.80 -0.36 -16.44
N MET A 62 -21.74 0.98 -16.53
CA MET A 62 -22.96 1.79 -16.51
C MET A 62 -23.83 1.55 -17.75
N ALA A 63 -23.24 1.46 -18.93
CA ALA A 63 -23.95 1.13 -20.17
C ALA A 63 -24.61 -0.25 -20.08
N ARG A 64 -23.91 -1.26 -19.55
CA ARG A 64 -24.45 -2.61 -19.39
C ARG A 64 -25.58 -2.67 -18.36
N LEU A 65 -25.44 -1.97 -17.24
CA LEU A 65 -26.49 -1.86 -16.21
C LEU A 65 -27.72 -1.16 -16.76
N GLU A 66 -27.56 -0.08 -17.52
CA GLU A 66 -28.67 0.64 -18.14
C GLU A 66 -29.46 -0.25 -19.11
N ALA A 67 -28.77 -0.96 -20.00
CA ALA A 67 -29.42 -1.92 -20.89
C ALA A 67 -30.19 -3.01 -20.12
N PHE A 68 -29.60 -3.56 -19.06
CA PHE A 68 -30.29 -4.54 -18.20
C PHE A 68 -31.55 -3.97 -17.58
N CYS A 69 -31.50 -2.74 -17.08
CA CYS A 69 -32.66 -2.11 -16.45
C CYS A 69 -33.80 -1.85 -17.46
N GLN A 70 -33.46 -1.47 -18.68
CA GLN A 70 -34.42 -1.32 -19.77
C GLN A 70 -35.08 -2.65 -20.14
N ASP A 71 -34.28 -3.71 -20.31
CA ASP A 71 -34.77 -5.05 -20.64
C ASP A 71 -35.71 -5.63 -19.56
N GLU A 72 -35.36 -5.39 -18.30
CA GLU A 72 -36.18 -5.85 -17.14
C GLU A 72 -37.33 -4.91 -16.80
N GLY A 73 -37.46 -3.75 -17.44
CA GLY A 73 -38.47 -2.74 -17.10
C GLY A 73 -38.37 -2.30 -15.63
N MET A 74 -37.17 -1.98 -15.15
CA MET A 74 -36.92 -1.55 -13.75
C MET A 74 -36.17 -0.25 -13.69
N THR A 75 -36.35 0.47 -12.58
CA THR A 75 -35.55 1.66 -12.27
C THR A 75 -34.12 1.26 -12.01
N ARG A 76 -33.16 2.00 -12.57
CA ARG A 76 -31.73 1.80 -12.35
C ARG A 76 -31.38 2.03 -10.87
N PRO A 77 -30.75 1.06 -10.21
CA PRO A 77 -30.25 1.24 -8.86
C PRO A 77 -29.11 2.27 -8.80
N ALA A 78 -28.90 2.85 -7.64
CA ALA A 78 -27.69 3.61 -7.35
C ALA A 78 -26.45 2.69 -7.42
N VAL A 79 -25.36 3.20 -7.97
CA VAL A 79 -24.10 2.44 -8.05
C VAL A 79 -23.10 2.98 -7.04
N VAL A 80 -22.55 2.09 -6.25
CA VAL A 80 -21.48 2.36 -5.28
C VAL A 80 -20.21 1.66 -5.71
N ILE A 81 -19.08 2.33 -5.54
CA ILE A 81 -17.74 1.76 -5.73
C ILE A 81 -16.89 2.02 -4.47
N GLU A 82 -15.87 1.18 -4.25
CA GLU A 82 -14.99 1.22 -3.07
C GLU A 82 -13.51 1.39 -3.47
N PRO A 83 -13.10 2.53 -4.02
CA PRO A 83 -11.76 2.76 -4.53
C PRO A 83 -10.79 3.13 -3.39
N GLY A 84 -10.32 2.18 -2.60
CA GLY A 84 -9.37 2.44 -1.52
C GLY A 84 -7.97 2.79 -2.01
N ARG A 85 -7.27 1.81 -2.59
CA ARG A 85 -5.88 1.94 -3.07
C ARG A 85 -5.70 3.09 -4.05
N SER A 86 -6.57 3.18 -5.03
CA SER A 86 -6.47 4.14 -6.13
C SER A 86 -6.72 5.59 -5.72
N ILE A 87 -7.18 5.84 -4.49
CA ILE A 87 -7.30 7.21 -3.95
C ILE A 87 -5.97 7.67 -3.34
N VAL A 88 -5.30 6.81 -2.56
CA VAL A 88 -4.22 7.27 -1.67
C VAL A 88 -2.84 6.67 -1.96
N ALA A 89 -2.73 5.57 -2.72
CA ALA A 89 -1.43 4.90 -2.90
C ALA A 89 -0.38 5.83 -3.48
N GLU A 90 -0.67 6.46 -4.61
CA GLU A 90 0.26 7.35 -5.33
C GLU A 90 0.47 8.70 -4.62
N ALA A 91 -0.46 9.09 -3.72
CA ALA A 91 -0.34 10.30 -2.92
C ALA A 91 0.67 10.17 -1.77
N GLY A 92 1.10 8.96 -1.43
CA GLY A 92 2.02 8.71 -0.34
C GLY A 92 3.37 8.20 -0.80
N LEU A 93 4.41 8.63 -0.10
CA LEU A 93 5.77 8.10 -0.22
C LEU A 93 6.34 7.83 1.17
N SER A 94 7.31 6.91 1.24
CA SER A 94 8.08 6.65 2.46
C SER A 94 9.50 7.16 2.27
N LEU A 95 10.00 7.88 3.28
CA LEU A 95 11.38 8.37 3.31
C LEU A 95 12.21 7.55 4.29
N TYR A 96 13.37 7.14 3.84
CA TYR A 96 14.34 6.38 4.60
C TYR A 96 15.72 7.03 4.53
N THR A 97 16.50 6.90 5.59
CA THR A 97 17.91 7.29 5.59
C THR A 97 18.78 6.07 5.23
N VAL A 98 19.66 6.23 4.27
CA VAL A 98 20.65 5.21 3.92
C VAL A 98 21.64 5.04 5.06
N GLY A 99 21.79 3.82 5.53
CA GLY A 99 22.75 3.41 6.56
C GLY A 99 24.03 2.83 5.94
N SER A 100 24.24 1.53 6.11
CA SER A 100 25.42 0.84 5.60
C SER A 100 25.24 0.36 4.16
N ILE A 101 26.39 0.21 3.47
CA ILE A 101 26.43 -0.32 2.11
C ILE A 101 27.39 -1.51 2.10
N LYS A 102 26.93 -2.64 1.55
CA LYS A 102 27.71 -3.85 1.40
C LYS A 102 27.77 -4.28 -0.07
N ASP A 103 28.94 -4.23 -0.64
CA ASP A 103 29.18 -4.72 -1.99
C ASP A 103 29.82 -6.11 -1.94
N ILE A 104 29.09 -7.11 -2.42
CA ILE A 104 29.58 -8.48 -2.59
C ILE A 104 29.92 -8.63 -4.07
N ARG A 105 31.18 -8.42 -4.42
CA ARG A 105 31.69 -8.39 -5.79
C ARG A 105 31.22 -9.60 -6.59
N GLY A 106 30.66 -9.34 -7.76
CA GLY A 106 30.15 -10.38 -8.66
C GLY A 106 28.85 -11.07 -8.20
N VAL A 107 28.29 -10.66 -7.05
CA VAL A 107 27.03 -11.22 -6.53
C VAL A 107 25.96 -10.15 -6.42
N ARG A 108 26.10 -9.18 -5.48
CA ARG A 108 25.08 -8.18 -5.23
C ARG A 108 25.59 -7.05 -4.33
N LYS A 109 25.11 -5.84 -4.61
CA LYS A 109 25.26 -4.70 -3.72
C LYS A 109 23.99 -4.53 -2.88
N TYR A 110 24.16 -4.38 -1.58
CA TYR A 110 23.09 -4.07 -0.63
C TYR A 110 23.26 -2.65 -0.11
N VAL A 111 22.15 -1.93 -0.04
CA VAL A 111 22.02 -0.62 0.60
C VAL A 111 20.99 -0.75 1.70
N SER A 112 21.42 -0.67 2.96
CA SER A 112 20.53 -0.75 4.10
C SER A 112 19.93 0.62 4.43
N VAL A 113 18.69 0.63 4.93
CA VAL A 113 17.98 1.84 5.35
C VAL A 113 17.47 1.71 6.78
N ASP A 114 17.09 2.83 7.39
CA ASP A 114 16.63 2.92 8.78
C ASP A 114 15.18 2.42 9.01
N GLY A 115 14.50 1.98 7.98
CA GLY A 115 13.19 1.31 8.04
C GLY A 115 13.24 -0.11 7.46
N GLY A 116 12.14 -0.59 6.90
CA GLY A 116 12.08 -1.91 6.28
C GLY A 116 10.69 -2.52 6.23
N MET A 117 10.63 -3.85 6.38
CA MET A 117 9.35 -4.59 6.36
C MET A 117 8.40 -4.19 7.49
N THR A 118 8.88 -3.57 8.54
CA THR A 118 8.04 -3.03 9.62
C THR A 118 7.18 -1.85 9.17
N ASP A 119 7.61 -1.12 8.15
CA ASP A 119 6.91 0.06 7.61
C ASP A 119 6.22 -0.27 6.29
N ASN A 120 6.80 -1.18 5.50
CA ASN A 120 6.26 -1.66 4.24
C ASN A 120 6.48 -3.17 4.09
N ILE A 121 5.57 -3.96 4.63
CA ILE A 121 5.60 -5.43 4.60
C ILE A 121 5.33 -6.00 3.19
N ARG A 122 4.77 -5.22 2.28
CA ARG A 122 4.22 -5.70 1.02
C ARG A 122 5.23 -6.37 0.07
N PRO A 123 6.49 -5.92 -0.06
CA PRO A 123 7.50 -6.65 -0.84
C PRO A 123 7.72 -8.07 -0.31
N SER A 124 7.83 -8.24 1.00
CA SER A 124 8.03 -9.55 1.64
C SER A 124 6.80 -10.44 1.57
N LEU A 125 5.61 -9.88 1.81
CA LEU A 125 4.37 -10.66 1.94
C LEU A 125 3.73 -11.01 0.59
N TYR A 126 3.79 -10.09 -0.38
CA TYR A 126 3.08 -10.21 -1.65
C TYR A 126 4.01 -10.18 -2.87
N GLY A 127 5.32 -10.06 -2.69
CA GLY A 127 6.24 -9.83 -3.79
C GLY A 127 6.00 -8.49 -4.51
N ALA A 128 5.38 -7.52 -3.81
CA ALA A 128 5.06 -6.23 -4.41
C ALA A 128 6.34 -5.48 -4.81
N VAL A 129 6.34 -4.96 -6.03
CA VAL A 129 7.47 -4.20 -6.57
C VAL A 129 7.20 -2.72 -6.36
N TYR A 130 8.21 -2.00 -5.88
CA TYR A 130 8.16 -0.56 -5.68
C TYR A 130 9.29 0.12 -6.42
N ARG A 131 9.09 1.39 -6.77
CA ARG A 131 10.13 2.27 -7.31
C ARG A 131 10.55 3.26 -6.25
N GLY A 132 11.84 3.63 -6.28
CA GLY A 132 12.38 4.65 -5.39
C GLY A 132 13.54 5.40 -6.05
N LEU A 133 13.92 6.51 -5.44
CA LEU A 133 15.07 7.31 -5.84
C LEU A 133 15.76 7.92 -4.60
N LEU A 134 16.98 8.39 -4.78
CA LEU A 134 17.65 9.18 -3.75
C LEU A 134 17.15 10.64 -3.83
N ALA A 135 16.27 11.01 -2.90
CA ALA A 135 15.53 12.28 -2.92
C ALA A 135 16.46 13.51 -2.87
N ASN A 136 17.56 13.42 -2.13
CA ASN A 136 18.57 14.48 -2.05
C ASN A 136 19.53 14.52 -3.25
N ARG A 137 19.38 13.57 -4.20
CA ARG A 137 20.23 13.44 -5.39
C ARG A 137 19.42 13.03 -6.63
N ALA A 138 18.18 13.50 -6.70
CA ALA A 138 17.19 13.08 -7.70
C ALA A 138 17.61 13.36 -9.16
N GLU A 139 18.43 14.41 -9.38
CA GLU A 139 18.93 14.81 -10.70
C GLU A 139 20.18 14.02 -11.15
N GLU A 140 20.79 13.23 -10.26
CA GLU A 140 21.97 12.46 -10.61
C GLU A 140 21.62 11.21 -11.42
N ALA A 141 22.50 10.85 -12.35
CA ALA A 141 22.30 9.68 -13.19
C ALA A 141 22.29 8.38 -12.36
N SER A 142 21.30 7.55 -12.59
CA SER A 142 21.14 6.23 -11.95
C SER A 142 22.08 5.19 -12.59
N THR A 143 23.37 5.28 -12.26
CA THR A 143 24.44 4.45 -12.84
C THR A 143 24.73 3.17 -12.05
N ASP A 144 24.14 3.01 -10.86
CA ASP A 144 24.36 1.87 -9.99
C ASP A 144 23.10 1.00 -9.87
N THR A 145 23.28 -0.26 -9.50
CA THR A 145 22.17 -1.20 -9.21
C THR A 145 22.40 -1.78 -7.83
N ALA A 146 21.41 -1.64 -6.94
CA ALA A 146 21.50 -2.12 -5.58
C ALA A 146 20.19 -2.74 -5.08
N THR A 147 20.27 -3.69 -4.17
CA THR A 147 19.13 -4.17 -3.41
C THR A 147 18.99 -3.33 -2.15
N ILE A 148 17.85 -2.67 -2.03
CA ILE A 148 17.49 -1.90 -0.83
C ILE A 148 16.95 -2.85 0.22
N CYS A 149 17.56 -2.92 1.37
CA CYS A 149 17.16 -3.77 2.48
C CYS A 149 16.91 -2.95 3.75
N GLY A 150 16.02 -3.46 4.58
CA GLY A 150 15.72 -2.86 5.86
C GLY A 150 16.71 -3.26 6.96
N LYS A 151 16.34 -2.95 8.19
CA LYS A 151 17.15 -3.15 9.41
C LYS A 151 16.77 -4.39 10.22
N CYS A 152 15.72 -5.12 9.82
CA CYS A 152 15.26 -6.28 10.56
C CYS A 152 16.19 -7.48 10.39
N CYS A 153 16.33 -8.28 11.44
CA CYS A 153 17.05 -9.56 11.39
C CYS A 153 16.19 -10.63 10.69
N GLU A 154 15.90 -10.37 9.41
CA GLU A 154 15.01 -11.17 8.57
C GLU A 154 15.48 -11.11 7.11
N SER A 155 15.70 -12.26 6.48
CA SER A 155 16.18 -12.34 5.10
C SER A 155 15.17 -11.80 4.07
N GLY A 156 13.89 -11.76 4.43
CA GLY A 156 12.82 -11.16 3.65
C GLY A 156 12.73 -9.64 3.73
N ASP A 157 13.54 -8.98 4.58
CA ASP A 157 13.49 -7.52 4.76
C ASP A 157 14.17 -6.78 3.59
N ILE A 158 13.55 -6.89 2.43
CA ILE A 158 13.96 -6.26 1.18
C ILE A 158 12.83 -5.36 0.70
N LEU A 159 13.10 -4.08 0.57
CA LEU A 159 12.15 -3.10 0.07
C LEU A 159 12.12 -3.02 -1.46
N ILE A 160 13.30 -2.98 -2.09
CA ILE A 160 13.41 -2.92 -3.55
C ILE A 160 14.57 -3.81 -4.00
N ARG A 161 14.31 -4.74 -4.90
CA ARG A 161 15.35 -5.53 -5.58
C ARG A 161 15.84 -4.78 -6.81
N ASP A 162 17.16 -4.80 -7.01
CA ASP A 162 17.81 -4.29 -8.21
C ASP A 162 17.40 -2.84 -8.57
N ALA A 163 17.29 -1.99 -7.51
CA ALA A 163 16.99 -0.58 -7.67
C ALA A 163 18.07 0.14 -8.50
N ARG A 164 17.63 0.86 -9.54
CA ARG A 164 18.50 1.72 -10.35
C ARG A 164 18.58 3.09 -9.68
N ILE A 165 19.72 3.41 -9.11
CA ILE A 165 19.96 4.64 -8.34
C ILE A 165 21.36 5.19 -8.63
N PRO A 166 21.67 6.46 -8.32
CA PRO A 166 23.04 6.93 -8.22
C PRO A 166 23.83 6.10 -7.18
N PRO A 167 25.16 6.01 -7.24
CA PRO A 167 25.95 5.34 -6.20
C PRO A 167 25.62 5.90 -4.81
N ALA A 168 24.90 5.12 -4.00
CA ALA A 168 24.41 5.55 -2.70
C ALA A 168 25.54 5.82 -1.71
N ARG A 169 25.28 6.68 -0.74
CA ARG A 169 26.19 7.02 0.37
C ARG A 169 25.43 6.97 1.70
N PRO A 170 26.07 6.58 2.80
CA PRO A 170 25.46 6.73 4.13
C PRO A 170 24.96 8.17 4.35
N GLY A 171 23.74 8.32 4.84
CA GLY A 171 23.08 9.60 5.04
C GLY A 171 22.27 10.10 3.84
N ASP A 172 22.32 9.46 2.67
CA ASP A 172 21.40 9.76 1.57
C ASP A 172 19.94 9.47 2.00
N LEU A 173 19.00 10.18 1.38
CA LEU A 173 17.57 10.00 1.62
C LEU A 173 16.94 9.22 0.47
N LEU A 174 16.48 8.01 0.76
CA LEU A 174 15.72 7.19 -0.18
C LEU A 174 14.23 7.49 -0.07
N ALA A 175 13.60 7.91 -1.16
CA ALA A 175 12.14 7.97 -1.29
C ALA A 175 11.63 6.71 -2.00
N VAL A 176 10.66 6.03 -1.40
CA VAL A 176 9.93 4.90 -2.01
C VAL A 176 8.53 5.37 -2.32
N PHE A 177 8.09 5.28 -3.59
CA PHE A 177 6.83 5.82 -4.08
C PHE A 177 5.65 4.89 -3.86
N SER A 178 4.43 5.44 -4.01
CA SER A 178 3.15 4.71 -4.00
C SER A 178 2.90 3.91 -2.71
N THR A 179 3.40 4.40 -1.57
CA THR A 179 3.23 3.76 -0.26
C THR A 179 2.04 4.27 0.55
N GLY A 180 1.20 5.16 -0.01
CA GLY A 180 0.07 5.76 0.69
C GLY A 180 -1.06 4.78 1.05
N ALA A 181 -1.14 3.63 0.36
CA ALA A 181 -2.06 2.55 0.69
C ALA A 181 -1.30 1.33 1.22
N TYR A 182 -1.81 0.73 2.32
CA TYR A 182 -1.27 -0.50 2.92
C TYR A 182 0.20 -0.40 3.40
N GLY A 183 0.77 0.80 3.48
CA GLY A 183 2.03 1.08 4.16
C GLY A 183 1.78 1.22 5.67
N PHE A 184 1.42 2.42 6.13
CA PHE A 184 1.17 2.70 7.54
C PHE A 184 0.12 1.76 8.18
N SER A 185 -0.98 1.45 7.48
CA SER A 185 -2.05 0.58 8.02
C SER A 185 -1.62 -0.88 8.22
N MET A 186 -0.53 -1.33 7.60
CA MET A 186 0.07 -2.67 7.78
C MET A 186 1.39 -2.60 8.56
N ALA A 187 1.80 -1.42 9.00
CA ALA A 187 3.01 -1.27 9.79
C ALA A 187 2.91 -2.05 11.11
N SER A 188 4.03 -2.56 11.58
CA SER A 188 4.09 -3.41 12.76
C SER A 188 5.29 -3.08 13.65
N ASN A 189 5.24 -3.56 14.88
CA ASN A 189 6.33 -3.45 15.82
C ASN A 189 7.27 -4.67 15.80
N TYR A 190 7.37 -5.37 14.67
CA TYR A 190 8.30 -6.48 14.54
C TYR A 190 9.72 -6.05 14.92
N ASN A 191 10.47 -6.92 15.60
CA ASN A 191 11.78 -6.63 16.20
C ASN A 191 11.78 -5.39 17.13
N SER A 192 10.64 -5.11 17.79
CA SER A 192 10.46 -3.95 18.66
C SER A 192 10.77 -2.60 17.98
N SER A 193 10.52 -2.50 16.69
CA SER A 193 10.71 -1.26 15.94
C SER A 193 9.50 -0.33 16.10
N PRO A 194 9.70 0.94 16.50
CA PRO A 194 8.62 1.91 16.53
C PRO A 194 8.07 2.23 15.14
N ILE A 195 6.75 2.35 15.03
CA ILE A 195 6.09 2.78 13.79
C ILE A 195 6.47 4.23 13.49
N PRO A 196 6.83 4.56 12.22
CA PRO A 196 7.25 5.91 11.83
C PRO A 196 6.11 6.93 11.91
N ALA A 197 6.46 8.22 11.87
CA ALA A 197 5.52 9.31 11.78
C ALA A 197 4.85 9.36 10.40
N VAL A 198 3.64 9.93 10.34
CA VAL A 198 2.99 10.32 9.07
C VAL A 198 2.84 11.83 9.03
N VAL A 199 3.27 12.42 7.93
CA VAL A 199 3.26 13.86 7.69
C VAL A 199 2.43 14.16 6.44
N LEU A 200 1.48 15.06 6.57
CA LEU A 200 0.76 15.60 5.43
C LEU A 200 1.58 16.75 4.82
N VAL A 201 1.80 16.70 3.51
CA VAL A 201 2.52 17.75 2.77
C VAL A 201 1.61 18.33 1.73
N LYS A 202 1.41 19.65 1.78
CA LYS A 202 0.60 20.38 0.82
C LYS A 202 1.12 21.81 0.66
N GLU A 203 1.24 22.28 -0.57
CA GLU A 203 1.60 23.68 -0.88
C GLU A 203 2.86 24.16 -0.15
N GLY A 204 3.89 23.32 -0.07
CA GLY A 204 5.17 23.64 0.60
C GLY A 204 5.10 23.65 2.13
N ARG A 205 3.99 23.24 2.73
CA ARG A 205 3.82 23.08 4.18
C ARG A 205 3.79 21.62 4.56
N SER A 206 4.21 21.33 5.78
CA SER A 206 4.17 19.98 6.35
C SER A 206 3.47 20.00 7.71
N GLU A 207 2.58 19.03 7.94
CA GLU A 207 1.82 18.90 9.18
C GLU A 207 1.89 17.46 9.67
N LEU A 208 2.23 17.30 10.94
CA LEU A 208 2.27 15.97 11.58
C LEU A 208 0.82 15.49 11.81
N ILE A 209 0.44 14.38 11.17
CA ILE A 209 -0.89 13.77 11.37
C ILE A 209 -0.84 12.48 12.19
N VAL A 210 0.32 11.81 12.23
CA VAL A 210 0.59 10.70 13.15
C VAL A 210 2.00 10.85 13.71
N ARG A 211 2.12 10.96 15.05
CA ARG A 211 3.44 11.02 15.68
C ARG A 211 4.17 9.68 15.58
N ARG A 212 5.48 9.72 15.54
CA ARG A 212 6.31 8.52 15.66
C ARG A 212 6.07 7.86 17.02
N GLN A 213 6.01 6.53 17.05
CA GLN A 213 6.01 5.80 18.32
C GLN A 213 7.34 5.99 19.08
N SER A 214 7.24 6.11 20.38
CA SER A 214 8.34 6.00 21.32
C SER A 214 8.49 4.55 21.82
N TYR A 215 9.59 4.21 22.46
CA TYR A 215 9.72 2.92 23.14
C TYR A 215 8.70 2.73 24.27
N ALA A 216 8.28 3.82 24.91
CA ALA A 216 7.21 3.76 25.91
C ALA A 216 5.87 3.32 25.28
N ASP A 217 5.58 3.70 24.03
CA ASP A 217 4.38 3.24 23.33
C ASP A 217 4.41 1.72 23.07
N LEU A 218 5.59 1.15 22.82
CA LEU A 218 5.74 -0.31 22.64
C LEU A 218 5.44 -1.08 23.92
N LEU A 219 5.73 -0.48 25.06
CA LEU A 219 5.57 -1.09 26.38
C LEU A 219 4.24 -0.75 27.04
N ALA A 220 3.42 0.09 26.44
CA ALA A 220 2.19 0.62 27.04
C ALA A 220 1.19 -0.46 27.49
N THR A 221 1.22 -1.62 26.85
CA THR A 221 0.35 -2.77 27.19
C THR A 221 1.07 -3.86 27.98
N ALA A 222 2.38 -3.71 28.24
CA ALA A 222 3.16 -4.70 28.98
C ALA A 222 2.85 -4.61 30.48
N VAL A 223 2.65 -5.76 31.09
CA VAL A 223 2.44 -5.89 32.54
C VAL A 223 3.53 -6.77 33.13
N ILE A 224 4.21 -6.29 34.15
CA ILE A 224 5.17 -7.11 34.91
C ILE A 224 4.38 -7.82 36.03
N PRO A 225 4.21 -9.17 35.94
CA PRO A 225 3.51 -9.91 36.99
C PRO A 225 4.29 -9.86 38.29
N GLU A 226 3.57 -9.96 39.43
CA GLU A 226 4.17 -9.88 40.77
C GLU A 226 5.33 -10.86 40.95
N SER A 227 5.22 -12.07 40.38
CA SER A 227 6.27 -13.10 40.46
C SER A 227 7.60 -12.73 39.79
N LEU A 228 7.61 -11.70 38.92
CA LEU A 228 8.80 -11.18 38.25
C LEU A 228 9.25 -9.81 38.78
N GLN A 229 8.53 -9.26 39.73
CA GLN A 229 8.97 -8.04 40.43
C GLN A 229 10.07 -8.42 41.41
N CYS A 230 11.28 -7.90 41.19
CA CYS A 230 12.32 -8.00 42.22
C CYS A 230 11.80 -7.42 43.54
N ALA A 231 11.95 -8.13 44.64
CA ALA A 231 11.72 -7.55 45.93
C ALA A 231 12.58 -6.26 45.99
N ARG A 232 11.92 -5.10 46.04
CA ARG A 232 12.64 -3.85 46.32
C ARG A 232 13.31 -4.05 47.64
N ASP A 233 14.65 -4.06 47.63
CA ASP A 233 15.44 -4.21 48.84
C ASP A 233 14.90 -3.31 49.91
N ALA A 234 14.41 -3.92 51.01
CA ALA A 234 14.13 -3.25 52.23
C ALA A 234 15.49 -2.85 52.84
N HIS A 235 15.92 -1.63 52.55
CA HIS A 235 17.02 -0.96 53.23
C HIS A 235 16.51 0.36 53.79
#